data_5320f73bc1128c06f03aa3c02eac4f06
#
_entry.id   5320f73bc1128c06f03aa3c02eac4f06
#
_cell.length_a   1.000
_cell.length_b   1.000
_cell.length_c   1.000
_cell.angle_alpha   90.00
_cell.angle_beta   90.00
_cell.angle_gamma   90.00
#
_symmetry.space_group_name_H-M   'P 1'
#
loop_
_entity.id
_entity.type
_entity.pdbx_description
1 polymer ?
#
loop_
_entity_poly.entity_id
_entity_poly.type
_entity_poly.pdbx_seq_one_letter_code
_entity_poly.pdbx_strand_id
1 'polypeptide(L)'
;MTWRIDYSRDSLEFINKHKLQNKVREELRKFLVVINRGQAPINLKKLEGKWTGYYRLRKGKIRIIFYINKLEKALYIERVDFRGNVYK
;
A
#
# COMPACT_ATOMS: atom_id res chain seq x y z
N MET A 1 -14.88 7.37 -11.01
CA MET A 1 -14.30 6.04 -10.93
C MET A 1 -13.88 5.74 -9.50
N THR A 2 -14.30 4.60 -9.00
CA THR A 2 -14.10 4.28 -7.59
C THR A 2 -13.21 3.04 -7.45
N TRP A 3 -12.15 3.17 -6.69
CA TRP A 3 -11.30 2.06 -6.33
C TRP A 3 -11.64 1.58 -4.93
N ARG A 4 -11.60 0.26 -4.75
CA ARG A 4 -11.81 -0.34 -3.45
C ARG A 4 -10.45 -0.63 -2.81
N ILE A 5 -10.35 -0.44 -1.51
CA ILE A 5 -9.15 -0.76 -0.77
C ILE A 5 -9.50 -1.85 0.24
N ASP A 6 -8.89 -3.01 0.05
CA ASP A 6 -9.08 -4.15 0.94
C ASP A 6 -7.83 -4.34 1.78
N TYR A 7 -7.99 -4.79 3.01
CA TYR A 7 -6.88 -4.93 3.95
C TYR A 7 -6.80 -6.36 4.46
N SER A 8 -5.56 -6.87 4.58
CA SER A 8 -5.35 -8.13 5.26
C SER A 8 -5.59 -7.93 6.76
N ARG A 9 -5.78 -9.05 7.47
CA ARG A 9 -5.96 -9.00 8.91
C ARG A 9 -4.74 -8.34 9.57
N ASP A 10 -3.54 -8.77 9.18
CA ASP A 10 -2.31 -8.25 9.77
C ASP A 10 -2.18 -6.74 9.55
N SER A 11 -2.51 -6.26 8.35
CA SER A 11 -2.42 -4.83 8.08
C SER A 11 -3.44 -4.05 8.89
N LEU A 12 -4.67 -4.56 9.02
CA LEU A 12 -5.68 -3.89 9.83
C LEU A 12 -5.27 -3.81 11.30
N GLU A 13 -4.73 -4.90 11.83
CA GLU A 13 -4.29 -4.92 13.21
C GLU A 13 -3.20 -3.90 13.46
N PHE A 14 -2.23 -3.83 12.55
CA PHE A 14 -1.14 -2.87 12.69
C PHE A 14 -1.66 -1.43 12.59
N ILE A 15 -2.52 -1.16 11.61
CA ILE A 15 -3.07 0.18 11.43
C ILE A 15 -3.87 0.62 12.66
N ASN A 16 -4.69 -0.28 13.20
CA ASN A 16 -5.51 0.05 14.36
C ASN A 16 -4.65 0.21 15.61
N LYS A 17 -3.67 -0.65 15.79
CA LYS A 17 -2.79 -0.57 16.95
C LYS A 17 -2.04 0.75 17.01
N HIS A 18 -1.60 1.23 15.86
CA HIS A 18 -0.79 2.44 15.78
C HIS A 18 -1.57 3.67 15.35
N LYS A 19 -2.89 3.54 15.22
CA LYS A 19 -3.79 4.64 14.87
C LYS A 19 -3.38 5.33 13.57
N LEU A 20 -3.12 4.52 12.54
CA LEU A 20 -2.63 5.00 11.26
C LEU A 20 -3.71 5.05 10.18
N GLN A 21 -4.98 4.93 10.55
CA GLN A 21 -6.07 4.84 9.58
C GLN A 21 -6.05 5.99 8.56
N ASN A 22 -5.99 7.21 9.07
CA ASN A 22 -6.05 8.37 8.18
C ASN A 22 -4.79 8.51 7.34
N LYS A 23 -3.64 8.26 7.95
CA LYS A 23 -2.36 8.41 7.24
C LYS A 23 -2.25 7.41 6.09
N VAL A 24 -2.58 6.15 6.34
CA VAL A 24 -2.50 5.11 5.30
C VAL A 24 -3.51 5.40 4.20
N ARG A 25 -4.75 5.74 4.56
CA ARG A 25 -5.77 6.04 3.57
C ARG A 25 -5.38 7.22 2.69
N GLU A 26 -4.81 8.25 3.29
CA GLU A 26 -4.41 9.43 2.54
C GLU A 26 -3.31 9.10 1.54
N GLU A 27 -2.33 8.30 1.94
CA GLU A 27 -1.25 7.92 1.05
C GLU A 27 -1.76 7.08 -0.12
N LEU A 28 -2.69 6.17 0.14
CA LEU A 28 -3.27 5.35 -0.91
C LEU A 28 -4.11 6.19 -1.87
N ARG A 29 -4.81 7.20 -1.38
CA ARG A 29 -5.55 8.10 -2.25
C ARG A 29 -4.63 8.88 -3.17
N LYS A 30 -3.53 9.38 -2.63
CA LYS A 30 -2.54 10.09 -3.45
C LYS A 30 -1.97 9.18 -4.51
N PHE A 31 -1.70 7.94 -4.14
CA PHE A 31 -1.20 6.94 -5.08
C PHE A 31 -2.18 6.74 -6.23
N LEU A 32 -3.46 6.60 -5.92
CA LEU A 32 -4.47 6.37 -6.95
C LEU A 32 -4.61 7.57 -7.89
N VAL A 33 -4.51 8.78 -7.36
CA VAL A 33 -4.58 9.97 -8.20
C VAL A 33 -3.41 9.99 -9.19
N VAL A 34 -2.21 9.68 -8.73
CA VAL A 34 -1.03 9.70 -9.58
C VAL A 34 -1.13 8.61 -10.65
N ILE A 35 -1.57 7.41 -10.26
CA ILE A 35 -1.71 6.30 -11.19
C ILE A 35 -2.75 6.61 -12.27
N ASN A 36 -3.87 7.23 -11.89
CA ASN A 36 -4.91 7.57 -12.85
C ASN A 36 -4.45 8.61 -13.87
N ARG A 37 -3.40 9.37 -13.55
CA ARG A 37 -2.82 10.33 -14.48
C ARG A 37 -1.74 9.69 -15.36
N GLY A 38 -1.53 8.38 -15.24
CA GLY A 38 -0.50 7.69 -16.01
C GLY A 38 0.90 7.93 -15.50
N GLN A 39 1.03 8.38 -14.27
CA GLN A 39 2.32 8.64 -13.64
C GLN A 39 2.63 7.57 -12.61
N ALA A 40 3.89 7.53 -12.17
CA ALA A 40 4.32 6.61 -11.12
C ALA A 40 4.90 7.42 -9.97
N PRO A 41 4.46 7.16 -8.72
CA PRO A 41 5.02 7.86 -7.56
C PRO A 41 6.50 7.54 -7.40
N ILE A 42 7.28 8.51 -6.99
CA ILE A 42 8.73 8.32 -6.83
C ILE A 42 9.05 7.41 -5.64
N ASN A 43 8.14 7.29 -4.70
CA ASN A 43 8.34 6.43 -3.52
C ASN A 43 7.74 5.04 -3.70
N LEU A 44 7.31 4.69 -4.91
CA LEU A 44 6.78 3.37 -5.23
C LEU A 44 7.90 2.48 -5.73
N LYS A 45 7.92 1.23 -5.24
CA LYS A 45 8.88 0.25 -5.69
C LYS A 45 8.19 -1.06 -5.99
N LYS A 46 8.51 -1.65 -7.15
CA LYS A 46 8.04 -2.98 -7.52
C LYS A 46 8.91 -4.00 -6.79
N LEU A 47 8.28 -4.98 -6.17
CA LEU A 47 9.00 -5.98 -5.39
C LEU A 47 9.30 -7.23 -6.20
N GLU A 48 10.30 -7.99 -5.74
CA GLU A 48 10.78 -9.19 -6.42
C GLU A 48 10.86 -10.34 -5.43
N GLY A 49 11.28 -11.51 -5.91
CA GLY A 49 11.38 -12.68 -5.09
C GLY A 49 10.02 -13.20 -4.67
N LYS A 50 9.88 -13.53 -3.40
CA LYS A 50 8.60 -14.03 -2.91
C LYS A 50 7.51 -12.98 -2.89
N TRP A 51 7.88 -11.71 -3.10
CA TRP A 51 6.93 -10.61 -3.16
C TRP A 51 6.63 -10.19 -4.60
N THR A 52 6.98 -11.00 -5.58
CA THR A 52 6.70 -10.71 -6.99
C THR A 52 5.21 -10.43 -7.18
N GLY A 53 4.90 -9.34 -7.89
CA GLY A 53 3.51 -8.93 -8.09
C GLY A 53 3.02 -7.91 -7.10
N TYR A 54 3.81 -7.63 -6.08
CA TYR A 54 3.46 -6.65 -5.06
C TYR A 54 4.30 -5.40 -5.22
N TYR A 55 3.81 -4.32 -4.63
CA TYR A 55 4.47 -3.02 -4.65
C TYR A 55 4.64 -2.52 -3.22
N ARG A 56 5.64 -1.68 -3.04
CA ARG A 56 5.90 -1.03 -1.76
C ARG A 56 5.78 0.47 -1.92
N LEU A 57 5.00 1.09 -1.05
CA LEU A 57 4.86 2.53 -0.98
C LEU A 57 5.39 2.99 0.38
N ARG A 58 6.27 3.99 0.37
CA ARG A 58 6.86 4.49 1.61
C ARG A 58 6.38 5.89 1.91
N LYS A 59 6.08 6.13 3.19
CA LYS A 59 5.78 7.46 3.68
C LYS A 59 6.37 7.59 5.08
N GLY A 60 7.44 8.40 5.20
CA GLY A 60 8.14 8.53 6.47
C GLY A 60 8.65 7.20 6.96
N LYS A 61 8.25 6.80 8.16
CA LYS A 61 8.66 5.53 8.74
C LYS A 61 7.79 4.35 8.32
N ILE A 62 6.72 4.61 7.57
CA ILE A 62 5.73 3.60 7.24
C ILE A 62 6.01 3.01 5.88
N ARG A 63 5.87 1.69 5.77
CA ARG A 63 5.91 0.96 4.50
C ARG A 63 4.59 0.26 4.32
N ILE A 64 4.05 0.37 3.10
CA ILE A 64 2.80 -0.27 2.74
C ILE A 64 3.10 -1.22 1.59
N ILE A 65 2.83 -2.51 1.78
CA ILE A 65 3.00 -3.52 0.73
C ILE A 65 1.63 -3.92 0.26
N PHE A 66 1.41 -3.82 -1.05
CA PHE A 66 0.08 -4.03 -1.59
C PHE A 66 0.14 -4.61 -3.00
N TYR A 67 -0.98 -5.15 -3.41
CA TYR A 67 -1.19 -5.76 -4.71
C TYR A 67 -2.27 -4.95 -5.44
N ILE A 68 -2.08 -4.75 -6.75
CA ILE A 68 -3.02 -3.97 -7.56
C ILE A 68 -3.83 -4.92 -8.43
N ASN A 69 -5.15 -4.92 -8.24
CA ASN A 69 -6.05 -5.68 -9.09
C ASN A 69 -6.76 -4.70 -10.03
N LYS A 70 -6.25 -4.60 -11.24
CA LYS A 70 -6.78 -3.63 -12.20
C LYS A 70 -8.16 -4.01 -12.70
N LEU A 71 -8.44 -5.29 -12.82
CA LEU A 71 -9.74 -5.75 -13.30
C LEU A 71 -10.85 -5.33 -12.35
N GLU A 72 -10.64 -5.49 -11.07
CA GLU A 72 -11.63 -5.14 -10.07
C GLU A 72 -11.47 -3.73 -9.53
N LYS A 73 -10.45 -3.03 -9.98
CA LYS A 73 -10.11 -1.69 -9.48
C LYS A 73 -10.01 -1.71 -7.96
N ALA A 74 -9.16 -2.60 -7.48
CA ALA A 74 -8.97 -2.80 -6.05
C ALA A 74 -7.49 -2.82 -5.70
N LEU A 75 -7.17 -2.29 -4.53
CA LEU A 75 -5.86 -2.43 -3.92
C LEU A 75 -6.02 -3.37 -2.74
N TYR A 76 -5.18 -4.39 -2.66
CA TYR A 76 -5.17 -5.30 -1.52
C TYR A 76 -3.93 -5.00 -0.69
N ILE A 77 -4.13 -4.51 0.51
CA ILE A 77 -3.04 -4.13 1.40
C ILE A 77 -2.63 -5.36 2.19
N GLU A 78 -1.49 -5.93 1.83
CA GLU A 78 -1.00 -7.15 2.44
C GLU A 78 -0.35 -6.87 3.78
N ARG A 79 0.43 -5.79 3.86
CA ARG A 79 1.20 -5.52 5.07
C ARG A 79 1.47 -4.02 5.23
N VAL A 80 1.34 -3.55 6.45
CA VAL A 80 1.77 -2.20 6.83
C VAL A 80 2.70 -2.37 8.02
N ASP A 81 3.85 -1.71 7.97
CA ASP A 81 4.82 -1.83 9.06
C ASP A 81 5.74 -0.63 9.04
N PHE A 82 6.56 -0.53 10.06
CA PHE A 82 7.58 0.51 10.11
C PHE A 82 8.81 0.06 9.32
N ARG A 83 9.58 1.05 8.84
CA ARG A 83 10.78 0.76 8.06
C ARG A 83 11.69 -0.18 8.82
N GLY A 84 12.27 -1.12 8.06
CA GLY A 84 13.20 -2.08 8.60
C GLY A 84 12.58 -3.39 9.05
N ASN A 85 11.26 -3.47 9.17
CA ASN A 85 10.60 -4.67 9.68
C ASN A 85 9.78 -5.43 8.64
N VAL A 86 9.44 -4.78 7.54
CA VAL A 86 8.47 -5.33 6.57
C VAL A 86 8.97 -6.60 5.89
N TYR A 87 10.26 -6.70 5.67
CA TYR A 87 10.85 -7.81 4.91
C TYR A 87 11.40 -8.93 5.76
N LYS A 88 11.20 -8.88 7.02
CA LYS A 88 11.71 -9.93 7.91
C LYS A 88 10.79 -11.13 7.99
#